data_00de8895e64071e92b28bf24742dbf7e
#
_entry.id   00de8895e64071e92b28bf24742dbf7e
#
_cell.length_a   1.000
_cell.length_b   1.000
_cell.length_c   1.000
_cell.angle_alpha   90.00
_cell.angle_beta   90.00
_cell.angle_gamma   90.00
#
_symmetry.space_group_name_H-M   'P 1'
#
loop_
_entity.id
_entity.type
_entity.pdbx_description
1 polymer ?
#
loop_
_entity_poly.entity_id
_entity_poly.type
_entity_poly.pdbx_seq_one_letter_code
_entity_poly.pdbx_strand_id
1 'polypeptide(L)'
;MYAGLGNKLSAIFAKSVFCSFEDTKNIRKKKLIYTGPIVNTSLTRDDIRIYENKTIGFMGGSQGSEQINNYVEKFMKSGNQLNFNILHVTGKNKDTLDIDNKNYQSIEFIKEMDDFYKRIDILVGRAGGGSLEAAYLGIPQILIPYKHGTTSSHQELNAKYLEDKGWGITVNTFDELTSKIKNISKDITKNKLNLPNVPIGNQIISKELYEQIN
;
A
#
# COMPACT_ATOMS: atom_id res chain seq x y z
N MET A 1 -1.84 14.59 -8.70
CA MET A 1 -2.78 14.19 -7.64
C MET A 1 -3.75 15.32 -7.32
N TYR A 2 -5.02 15.05 -6.96
CA TYR A 2 -5.99 16.10 -6.63
C TYR A 2 -6.26 16.12 -5.12
N ALA A 3 -6.18 17.31 -4.52
CA ALA A 3 -6.58 17.49 -3.13
C ALA A 3 -8.09 17.26 -2.97
N GLY A 4 -8.50 16.49 -1.96
CA GLY A 4 -9.90 16.30 -1.61
C GLY A 4 -10.58 17.61 -1.19
N LEU A 5 -11.92 17.63 -1.20
CA LEU A 5 -12.71 18.85 -0.91
C LEU A 5 -12.36 19.46 0.45
N GLY A 6 -12.28 18.63 1.49
CA GLY A 6 -11.91 19.10 2.84
C GLY A 6 -10.54 19.76 2.85
N ASN A 7 -9.53 19.14 2.23
CA ASN A 7 -8.17 19.71 2.13
C ASN A 7 -8.15 21.02 1.34
N LYS A 8 -8.97 21.14 0.28
CA LYS A 8 -9.08 22.40 -0.49
C LYS A 8 -9.65 23.53 0.34
N LEU A 9 -10.70 23.27 1.12
CA LEU A 9 -11.32 24.26 1.99
C LEU A 9 -10.35 24.66 3.11
N SER A 10 -9.74 23.71 3.79
CA SER A 10 -8.76 23.98 4.86
C SER A 10 -7.55 24.76 4.34
N ALA A 11 -7.09 24.48 3.11
CA ALA A 11 -5.96 25.16 2.49
C ALA A 11 -6.18 26.66 2.25
N ILE A 12 -7.43 27.13 2.24
CA ILE A 12 -7.74 28.57 2.13
C ILE A 12 -7.15 29.32 3.34
N PHE A 13 -7.31 28.76 4.53
CA PHE A 13 -6.91 29.36 5.79
C PHE A 13 -5.49 28.96 6.23
N ALA A 14 -4.96 27.86 5.70
CA ALA A 14 -3.64 27.38 6.05
C ALA A 14 -2.53 28.32 5.53
N LYS A 15 -1.47 28.50 6.32
CA LYS A 15 -0.23 29.17 5.91
C LYS A 15 0.56 28.28 4.92
N SER A 16 0.69 27.00 5.24
CA SER A 16 1.37 25.98 4.45
C SER A 16 0.53 24.70 4.38
N VAL A 17 0.71 23.93 3.32
CA VAL A 17 0.04 22.64 3.12
C VAL A 17 1.12 21.61 2.76
N PHE A 18 1.35 20.68 3.65
CA PHE A 18 2.26 19.57 3.42
C PHE A 18 1.59 18.52 2.51
N CYS A 19 2.30 18.07 1.51
CA CYS A 19 1.74 17.10 0.56
C CYS A 19 2.65 15.90 0.33
N SER A 20 2.01 14.74 0.26
CA SER A 20 2.69 13.45 0.02
C SER A 20 3.05 13.22 -1.45
N PHE A 21 2.51 14.03 -2.36
CA PHE A 21 2.67 13.87 -3.80
C PHE A 21 3.13 15.19 -4.43
N GLU A 22 4.22 15.14 -5.20
CA GLU A 22 4.79 16.31 -5.88
C GLU A 22 3.77 17.03 -6.79
N ASP A 23 2.94 16.23 -7.48
CA ASP A 23 1.93 16.71 -8.43
C ASP A 23 0.60 17.09 -7.79
N THR A 24 0.58 17.52 -6.51
CA THR A 24 -0.67 17.90 -5.84
C THR A 24 -1.30 19.13 -6.52
N LYS A 25 -2.54 18.96 -6.97
CA LYS A 25 -3.32 19.99 -7.71
C LYS A 25 -4.48 20.52 -6.86
N ASN A 26 -5.09 21.61 -7.30
CA ASN A 26 -6.23 22.27 -6.66
C ASN A 26 -5.92 22.96 -5.32
N ILE A 27 -4.65 23.22 -5.04
CA ILE A 27 -4.17 24.09 -3.96
C ILE A 27 -3.18 25.07 -4.59
N ARG A 28 -3.12 26.29 -4.06
CA ARG A 28 -2.17 27.32 -4.55
C ARG A 28 -0.74 26.83 -4.38
N LYS A 29 0.03 26.77 -5.47
CA LYS A 29 1.43 26.26 -5.47
C LYS A 29 2.31 26.87 -4.39
N LYS A 30 2.17 28.19 -4.12
CA LYS A 30 2.96 28.89 -3.10
C LYS A 30 2.71 28.43 -1.66
N LYS A 31 1.63 27.67 -1.42
CA LYS A 31 1.31 27.09 -0.11
C LYS A 31 1.73 25.63 0.00
N LEU A 32 2.05 24.97 -1.12
CA LEU A 32 2.39 23.56 -1.14
C LEU A 32 3.86 23.36 -0.76
N ILE A 33 4.08 22.48 0.20
CA ILE A 33 5.40 21.98 0.58
C ILE A 33 5.37 20.47 0.37
N TYR A 34 6.14 19.99 -0.62
CA TYR A 34 6.30 18.56 -0.82
C TYR A 34 7.19 17.97 0.27
N THR A 35 6.66 17.04 1.02
CA THR A 35 7.37 16.39 2.12
C THR A 35 7.55 14.88 1.91
N GLY A 36 6.81 14.30 0.97
CA GLY A 36 6.59 12.88 0.92
C GLY A 36 5.48 12.44 1.88
N PRO A 37 5.13 11.15 1.88
CA PRO A 37 4.10 10.60 2.76
C PRO A 37 4.51 10.66 4.24
N ILE A 38 3.52 10.80 5.10
CA ILE A 38 3.65 10.47 6.51
C ILE A 38 3.47 8.96 6.63
N VAL A 39 4.44 8.30 7.24
CA VAL A 39 4.38 6.86 7.52
C VAL A 39 4.19 6.64 9.01
N ASN A 40 3.31 5.69 9.35
CA ASN A 40 3.01 5.32 10.73
C ASN A 40 3.59 3.93 11.01
N THR A 41 4.91 3.80 10.89
CA THR A 41 5.65 2.59 11.20
C THR A 41 6.93 2.93 11.95
N SER A 42 7.30 2.07 12.89
CA SER A 42 8.60 2.12 13.57
C SER A 42 9.68 1.33 12.81
N LEU A 43 9.30 0.61 11.77
CA LEU A 43 10.18 -0.24 10.99
C LEU A 43 10.98 0.55 9.96
N THR A 44 12.12 -0.02 9.61
CA THR A 44 12.97 0.37 8.48
C THR A 44 13.04 -0.78 7.46
N ARG A 45 13.66 -0.55 6.32
CA ARG A 45 13.88 -1.63 5.31
C ARG A 45 14.71 -2.80 5.87
N ASP A 46 15.60 -2.54 6.81
CA ASP A 46 16.46 -3.57 7.39
C ASP A 46 15.70 -4.50 8.34
N ASP A 47 14.54 -4.06 8.83
CA ASP A 47 13.65 -4.88 9.66
C ASP A 47 12.80 -5.86 8.83
N ILE A 48 12.71 -5.65 7.52
CA ILE A 48 11.96 -6.50 6.60
C ILE A 48 12.83 -7.68 6.17
N ARG A 49 12.45 -8.86 6.60
CA ARG A 49 13.14 -10.11 6.28
C ARG A 49 12.46 -10.81 5.10
N ILE A 50 13.26 -11.42 4.25
CA ILE A 50 12.77 -12.30 3.18
C ILE A 50 12.84 -13.73 3.71
N TYR A 51 11.69 -14.39 3.72
CA TYR A 51 11.56 -15.77 4.18
C TYR A 51 11.74 -16.76 3.02
N GLU A 52 12.22 -17.96 3.31
CA GLU A 52 12.34 -19.04 2.31
C GLU A 52 10.96 -19.39 1.74
N ASN A 53 9.98 -19.59 2.62
CA ASN A 53 8.57 -19.73 2.23
C ASN A 53 7.91 -18.34 2.17
N LYS A 54 7.77 -17.81 0.95
CA LYS A 54 7.23 -16.47 0.71
C LYS A 54 5.80 -16.33 1.20
N THR A 55 5.53 -15.23 1.86
CA THR A 55 4.18 -14.86 2.31
C THR A 55 3.64 -13.71 1.47
N ILE A 56 2.48 -13.89 0.88
CA ILE A 56 1.73 -12.83 0.21
C ILE A 56 0.70 -12.29 1.18
N GLY A 57 0.81 -10.99 1.49
CA GLY A 57 -0.19 -10.27 2.28
C GLY A 57 -1.26 -9.67 1.37
N PHE A 58 -2.52 -10.01 1.59
CA PHE A 58 -3.66 -9.39 0.92
C PHE A 58 -4.39 -8.46 1.87
N MET A 59 -4.60 -7.20 1.47
CA MET A 59 -5.28 -6.23 2.32
C MET A 59 -6.07 -5.20 1.50
N GLY A 60 -7.36 -5.08 1.80
CA GLY A 60 -8.28 -4.12 1.16
C GLY A 60 -8.39 -2.77 1.88
N GLY A 61 -7.53 -2.49 2.88
CA GLY A 61 -7.65 -1.38 3.82
C GLY A 61 -8.48 -1.74 5.05
N SER A 62 -8.69 -0.80 5.98
CA SER A 62 -9.36 -1.05 7.28
C SER A 62 -10.79 -1.58 7.17
N GLN A 63 -11.50 -1.19 6.13
CA GLN A 63 -12.88 -1.64 5.86
C GLN A 63 -12.93 -2.91 4.97
N GLY A 64 -11.77 -3.38 4.53
CA GLY A 64 -11.67 -4.48 3.58
C GLY A 64 -12.10 -4.13 2.16
N SER A 65 -11.99 -5.10 1.27
CA SER A 65 -12.33 -4.97 -0.14
C SER A 65 -12.91 -6.28 -0.66
N GLU A 66 -14.17 -6.27 -1.02
CA GLU A 66 -14.83 -7.43 -1.62
C GLU A 66 -14.10 -7.94 -2.86
N GLN A 67 -13.62 -7.04 -3.73
CA GLN A 67 -12.84 -7.42 -4.91
C GLN A 67 -11.55 -8.16 -4.54
N ILE A 68 -10.82 -7.68 -3.51
CA ILE A 68 -9.58 -8.34 -3.06
C ILE A 68 -9.92 -9.67 -2.40
N ASN A 69 -10.95 -9.73 -1.55
CA ASN A 69 -11.39 -10.96 -0.91
C ASN A 69 -11.77 -12.01 -1.97
N ASN A 70 -12.51 -11.62 -3.02
CA ASN A 70 -12.85 -12.51 -4.15
C ASN A 70 -11.60 -12.96 -4.93
N TYR A 71 -10.59 -12.11 -5.06
CA TYR A 71 -9.34 -12.50 -5.71
C TYR A 71 -8.54 -13.50 -4.86
N VAL A 72 -8.54 -13.34 -3.54
CA VAL A 72 -7.93 -14.33 -2.63
C VAL A 72 -8.64 -15.69 -2.76
N GLU A 73 -9.96 -15.71 -2.74
CA GLU A 73 -10.75 -16.94 -2.90
C GLU A 73 -10.40 -17.64 -4.23
N LYS A 74 -10.40 -16.90 -5.33
CA LYS A 74 -10.00 -17.43 -6.65
C LYS A 74 -8.56 -17.93 -6.65
N PHE A 75 -7.64 -17.20 -6.02
CA PHE A 75 -6.22 -17.57 -5.95
C PHE A 75 -6.05 -18.88 -5.19
N MET A 76 -6.75 -19.06 -4.09
CA MET A 76 -6.74 -20.29 -3.30
C MET A 76 -7.35 -21.49 -4.06
N LYS A 77 -8.47 -21.28 -4.76
CA LYS A 77 -9.13 -22.33 -5.57
C LYS A 77 -8.34 -22.71 -6.84
N SER A 78 -7.53 -21.81 -7.38
CA SER A 78 -6.78 -22.03 -8.62
C SER A 78 -5.52 -22.88 -8.48
N GLY A 79 -5.10 -23.22 -7.25
CA GLY A 79 -3.84 -23.91 -6.99
C GLY A 79 -2.58 -23.04 -7.16
N ASN A 80 -2.71 -21.77 -7.47
CA ASN A 80 -1.58 -20.86 -7.65
C ASN A 80 -0.80 -20.57 -6.35
N GLN A 81 -1.40 -20.87 -5.18
CA GLN A 81 -0.81 -20.67 -3.85
C GLN A 81 0.22 -21.74 -3.43
N LEU A 82 0.45 -22.80 -4.23
CA LEU A 82 1.23 -23.98 -3.83
C LEU A 82 2.60 -23.69 -3.19
N ASN A 83 3.21 -22.57 -3.58
CA ASN A 83 4.54 -22.16 -3.09
C ASN A 83 4.52 -20.90 -2.23
N PHE A 84 3.35 -20.52 -1.69
CA PHE A 84 3.18 -19.31 -0.91
C PHE A 84 2.38 -19.56 0.36
N ASN A 85 2.77 -18.86 1.42
CA ASN A 85 1.85 -18.60 2.52
C ASN A 85 0.98 -17.39 2.17
N ILE A 86 -0.27 -17.41 2.59
CA ILE A 86 -1.22 -16.31 2.36
C ILE A 86 -1.64 -15.74 3.70
N LEU A 87 -1.39 -14.46 3.91
CA LEU A 87 -1.91 -13.69 5.04
C LEU A 87 -2.96 -12.72 4.51
N HIS A 88 -4.23 -12.98 4.83
CA HIS A 88 -5.35 -12.22 4.30
C HIS A 88 -6.04 -11.40 5.38
N VAL A 89 -6.03 -10.07 5.21
CA VAL A 89 -6.79 -9.14 6.04
C VAL A 89 -8.10 -8.82 5.36
N THR A 90 -9.21 -9.44 5.83
CA THR A 90 -10.51 -9.36 5.17
C THR A 90 -11.19 -8.01 5.32
N GLY A 91 -10.94 -7.31 6.43
CA GLY A 91 -11.53 -6.03 6.80
C GLY A 91 -12.62 -6.16 7.86
N LYS A 92 -12.86 -5.08 8.61
CA LYS A 92 -13.86 -5.05 9.67
C LYS A 92 -15.26 -5.41 9.16
N ASN A 93 -15.96 -6.24 9.90
CA ASN A 93 -17.31 -6.71 9.59
C ASN A 93 -17.40 -7.45 8.24
N LYS A 94 -16.31 -8.09 7.82
CA LYS A 94 -16.28 -9.00 6.67
C LYS A 94 -16.04 -10.42 7.15
N ASP A 95 -16.77 -11.36 6.58
CA ASP A 95 -16.56 -12.77 6.89
C ASP A 95 -15.15 -13.20 6.52
N THR A 96 -14.54 -13.98 7.39
CA THR A 96 -13.32 -14.71 7.05
C THR A 96 -13.66 -15.81 6.06
N LEU A 97 -12.83 -15.98 5.05
CA LEU A 97 -13.05 -17.09 4.11
C LEU A 97 -12.75 -18.41 4.83
N ASP A 98 -13.71 -19.33 4.75
CA ASP A 98 -13.54 -20.71 5.24
C ASP A 98 -12.75 -21.52 4.21
N ILE A 99 -11.42 -21.47 4.34
CA ILE A 99 -10.48 -22.16 3.46
C ILE A 99 -9.62 -23.09 4.32
N ASP A 100 -9.89 -24.39 4.19
CA ASP A 100 -9.03 -25.42 4.83
C ASP A 100 -7.73 -25.60 4.05
N ASN A 101 -6.74 -24.77 4.38
CA ASN A 101 -5.40 -24.85 3.80
C ASN A 101 -4.37 -24.35 4.81
N LYS A 102 -3.40 -25.19 5.14
CA LYS A 102 -2.35 -24.89 6.13
C LYS A 102 -1.49 -23.66 5.82
N ASN A 103 -1.45 -23.25 4.55
CA ASN A 103 -0.69 -22.09 4.08
C ASN A 103 -1.58 -20.82 3.99
N TYR A 104 -2.83 -20.89 4.44
CA TYR A 104 -3.75 -19.75 4.45
C TYR A 104 -4.07 -19.34 5.88
N GLN A 105 -3.92 -18.05 6.16
CA GLN A 105 -4.38 -17.43 7.39
C GLN A 105 -5.21 -16.20 7.06
N SER A 106 -6.44 -16.12 7.57
CA SER A 106 -7.28 -14.92 7.51
C SER A 106 -7.34 -14.23 8.87
N ILE A 107 -7.35 -12.91 8.83
CA ILE A 107 -7.48 -12.04 10.00
C ILE A 107 -8.48 -10.95 9.61
N GLU A 108 -9.48 -10.69 10.45
CA GLU A 108 -10.47 -9.64 10.19
C GLU A 108 -9.81 -8.25 10.18
N PHE A 109 -8.99 -7.98 11.18
CA PHE A 109 -8.35 -6.68 11.35
C PHE A 109 -6.99 -6.80 12.04
N ILE A 110 -6.03 -6.00 11.61
CA ILE A 110 -4.72 -5.87 12.25
C ILE A 110 -4.64 -4.49 12.90
N LYS A 111 -4.38 -4.47 14.20
CA LYS A 111 -4.23 -3.25 14.97
C LYS A 111 -2.87 -2.59 14.72
N GLU A 112 -1.82 -3.40 14.79
CA GLU A 112 -0.43 -2.95 14.62
C GLU A 112 0.06 -3.37 13.23
N MET A 113 0.16 -2.43 12.31
CA MET A 113 0.56 -2.71 10.92
C MET A 113 2.01 -3.21 10.80
N ASP A 114 2.87 -2.86 11.75
CA ASP A 114 4.25 -3.34 11.79
C ASP A 114 4.32 -4.88 11.86
N ASP A 115 3.39 -5.52 12.58
CA ASP A 115 3.29 -6.98 12.65
C ASP A 115 2.90 -7.61 11.33
N PHE A 116 2.07 -6.91 10.54
CA PHE A 116 1.71 -7.34 9.20
C PHE A 116 2.90 -7.24 8.25
N TYR A 117 3.58 -6.09 8.23
CA TYR A 117 4.70 -5.85 7.32
C TYR A 117 5.88 -6.80 7.57
N LYS A 118 6.16 -7.15 8.84
CA LYS A 118 7.20 -8.14 9.19
C LYS A 118 6.93 -9.55 8.68
N ARG A 119 5.68 -9.88 8.39
CA ARG A 119 5.23 -11.24 8.04
C ARG A 119 5.06 -11.46 6.54
N ILE A 120 5.13 -10.42 5.73
CA ILE A 120 4.87 -10.50 4.29
C ILE A 120 6.10 -10.20 3.47
N ASP A 121 6.23 -10.88 2.33
CA ASP A 121 7.26 -10.63 1.32
C ASP A 121 6.70 -9.84 0.12
N ILE A 122 5.39 -9.92 -0.12
CA ILE A 122 4.69 -9.21 -1.21
C ILE A 122 3.39 -8.67 -0.65
N LEU A 123 3.08 -7.41 -0.91
CA LEU A 123 1.76 -6.83 -0.61
C LEU A 123 0.88 -6.86 -1.86
N VAL A 124 -0.35 -7.34 -1.73
CA VAL A 124 -1.43 -7.14 -2.70
C VAL A 124 -2.52 -6.31 -2.04
N GLY A 125 -2.75 -5.10 -2.55
CA GLY A 125 -3.66 -4.18 -1.86
C GLY A 125 -4.20 -3.04 -2.71
N ARG A 126 -4.90 -2.13 -2.03
CA ARG A 126 -5.37 -0.87 -2.59
C ARG A 126 -4.24 0.16 -2.63
N ALA A 127 -4.33 1.12 -3.58
CA ALA A 127 -3.42 2.25 -3.65
C ALA A 127 -3.79 3.35 -2.62
N GLY A 128 -3.57 3.06 -1.35
CA GLY A 128 -3.88 3.92 -0.21
C GLY A 128 -2.67 4.18 0.69
N GLY A 129 -2.91 4.57 1.96
CA GLY A 129 -1.84 4.84 2.94
C GLY A 129 -0.89 3.66 3.14
N GLY A 130 -1.43 2.45 3.31
CA GLY A 130 -0.61 1.24 3.49
C GLY A 130 0.31 0.92 2.32
N SER A 131 -0.03 1.36 1.09
CA SER A 131 0.87 1.20 -0.05
C SER A 131 2.08 2.15 0.01
N LEU A 132 1.94 3.32 0.62
CA LEU A 132 3.05 4.24 0.84
C LEU A 132 4.00 3.72 1.93
N GLU A 133 3.44 3.13 3.00
CA GLU A 133 4.23 2.47 4.05
C GLU A 133 4.99 1.26 3.50
N ALA A 134 4.32 0.39 2.73
CA ALA A 134 4.96 -0.75 2.07
C ALA A 134 6.10 -0.31 1.13
N ALA A 135 5.89 0.77 0.35
CA ALA A 135 6.93 1.33 -0.50
C ALA A 135 8.12 1.85 0.31
N TYR A 136 7.87 2.56 1.42
CA TYR A 136 8.90 3.02 2.34
C TYR A 136 9.73 1.85 2.90
N LEU A 137 9.05 0.78 3.31
CA LEU A 137 9.69 -0.44 3.83
C LEU A 137 10.37 -1.29 2.74
N GLY A 138 10.23 -0.92 1.47
CA GLY A 138 10.81 -1.69 0.36
C GLY A 138 10.12 -3.03 0.12
N ILE A 139 8.85 -3.16 0.52
CA ILE A 139 8.03 -4.36 0.26
C ILE A 139 7.48 -4.24 -1.16
N PRO A 140 7.76 -5.20 -2.06
CA PRO A 140 7.17 -5.25 -3.38
C PRO A 140 5.65 -5.30 -3.29
N GLN A 141 4.96 -4.53 -4.15
CA GLN A 141 3.52 -4.47 -4.06
C GLN A 141 2.82 -4.52 -5.42
N ILE A 142 1.66 -5.16 -5.42
CA ILE A 142 0.72 -5.21 -6.53
C ILE A 142 -0.53 -4.44 -6.12
N LEU A 143 -0.85 -3.43 -6.91
CA LEU A 143 -1.92 -2.48 -6.62
C LEU A 143 -3.17 -2.83 -7.42
N ILE A 144 -4.30 -2.97 -6.72
CA ILE A 144 -5.61 -3.19 -7.31
C ILE A 144 -6.46 -1.95 -6.99
N PRO A 145 -6.44 -0.90 -7.85
CA PRO A 145 -7.19 0.32 -7.58
C PRO A 145 -8.70 0.06 -7.61
N TYR A 146 -9.43 0.78 -6.77
CA TYR A 146 -10.88 0.71 -6.76
C TYR A 146 -11.46 1.42 -8.00
N LYS A 147 -12.35 0.74 -8.72
CA LYS A 147 -12.87 1.23 -10.01
C LYS A 147 -14.29 1.83 -9.96
N HIS A 148 -14.94 1.83 -8.78
CA HIS A 148 -16.34 2.23 -8.67
C HIS A 148 -16.51 3.40 -7.69
N GLY A 149 -17.44 4.33 -8.01
CA GLY A 149 -17.80 5.45 -7.15
C GLY A 149 -16.81 6.62 -7.18
N THR A 150 -17.05 7.62 -6.35
CA THR A 150 -16.31 8.90 -6.32
C THR A 150 -14.85 8.78 -5.88
N THR A 151 -14.50 7.69 -5.21
CA THR A 151 -13.14 7.41 -4.71
C THR A 151 -12.25 6.71 -5.75
N SER A 152 -12.84 6.19 -6.83
CA SER A 152 -12.12 5.43 -7.87
C SER A 152 -11.01 6.24 -8.54
N SER A 153 -11.31 7.46 -8.96
CA SER A 153 -10.36 8.34 -9.63
C SER A 153 -9.14 8.68 -8.78
N HIS A 154 -9.30 8.77 -7.45
CA HIS A 154 -8.18 9.01 -6.54
C HIS A 154 -7.28 7.79 -6.41
N GLN A 155 -7.85 6.59 -6.33
CA GLN A 155 -7.05 5.37 -6.21
C GLN A 155 -6.32 5.00 -7.51
N GLU A 156 -6.93 5.24 -8.66
CA GLU A 156 -6.26 5.06 -9.96
C GLU A 156 -5.06 6.02 -10.12
N LEU A 157 -5.25 7.29 -9.74
CA LEU A 157 -4.16 8.27 -9.77
C LEU A 157 -3.04 7.93 -8.77
N ASN A 158 -3.41 7.44 -7.57
CA ASN A 158 -2.43 6.98 -6.59
C ASN A 158 -1.65 5.78 -7.11
N ALA A 159 -2.34 4.78 -7.68
CA ALA A 159 -1.71 3.59 -8.23
C ALA A 159 -0.74 3.95 -9.35
N LYS A 160 -1.16 4.81 -10.27
CA LYS A 160 -0.30 5.32 -11.36
C LYS A 160 0.93 6.04 -10.81
N TYR A 161 0.76 6.91 -9.82
CA TYR A 161 1.89 7.63 -9.21
C TYR A 161 2.91 6.66 -8.59
N LEU A 162 2.42 5.64 -7.84
CA LEU A 162 3.27 4.62 -7.25
C LEU A 162 4.01 3.80 -8.31
N GLU A 163 3.34 3.47 -9.41
CA GLU A 163 3.93 2.76 -10.54
C GLU A 163 4.98 3.60 -11.29
N ASP A 164 4.67 4.88 -11.58
CA ASP A 164 5.61 5.82 -12.22
C ASP A 164 6.88 6.05 -11.38
N LYS A 165 6.79 5.93 -10.05
CA LYS A 165 7.93 6.00 -9.12
C LYS A 165 8.65 4.65 -8.93
N GLY A 166 8.15 3.57 -9.51
CA GLY A 166 8.71 2.22 -9.33
C GLY A 166 8.43 1.62 -7.95
N TRP A 167 7.42 2.13 -7.23
CA TRP A 167 7.06 1.68 -5.89
C TRP A 167 5.96 0.63 -5.87
N GLY A 168 5.42 0.26 -7.02
CA GLY A 168 4.39 -0.77 -7.13
C GLY A 168 4.06 -1.07 -8.59
N ILE A 169 3.24 -2.09 -8.81
CA ILE A 169 2.76 -2.52 -10.12
C ILE A 169 1.24 -2.57 -10.07
N THR A 170 0.57 -1.92 -11.01
CA THR A 170 -0.90 -1.92 -11.10
C THR A 170 -1.39 -3.10 -11.92
N VAL A 171 -2.45 -3.75 -11.44
CA VAL A 171 -3.16 -4.83 -12.15
C VAL A 171 -4.67 -4.57 -12.15
N ASN A 172 -5.32 -5.02 -13.21
CA ASN A 172 -6.74 -4.81 -13.44
C ASN A 172 -7.55 -6.10 -13.42
N THR A 173 -6.89 -7.23 -13.67
CA THR A 173 -7.52 -8.55 -13.80
C THR A 173 -6.87 -9.56 -12.85
N PHE A 174 -7.57 -10.66 -12.61
CA PHE A 174 -7.05 -11.77 -11.81
C PHE A 174 -5.86 -12.46 -12.50
N ASP A 175 -5.87 -12.56 -13.82
CA ASP A 175 -4.79 -13.20 -14.59
C ASP A 175 -3.51 -12.35 -14.55
N GLU A 176 -3.63 -11.03 -14.66
CA GLU A 176 -2.52 -10.10 -14.44
C GLU A 176 -1.95 -10.25 -13.02
N LEU A 177 -2.82 -10.33 -11.98
CA LEU A 177 -2.41 -10.52 -10.60
C LEU A 177 -1.55 -11.78 -10.45
N THR A 178 -2.06 -12.92 -10.91
CA THR A 178 -1.36 -14.21 -10.77
C THR A 178 -0.03 -14.22 -11.50
N SER A 179 0.02 -13.63 -12.70
CA SER A 179 1.25 -13.48 -13.49
C SER A 179 2.28 -12.61 -12.76
N LYS A 180 1.86 -11.46 -12.21
CA LYS A 180 2.76 -10.53 -11.49
C LYS A 180 3.28 -11.15 -10.19
N ILE A 181 2.45 -11.86 -9.43
CA ILE A 181 2.88 -12.59 -8.23
C ILE A 181 4.02 -13.55 -8.59
N LYS A 182 3.85 -14.37 -9.65
CA LYS A 182 4.86 -15.33 -10.09
C LYS A 182 6.18 -14.67 -10.51
N ASN A 183 6.12 -13.51 -11.15
CA ASN A 183 7.31 -12.79 -11.59
C ASN A 183 8.05 -12.17 -10.40
N ILE A 184 7.35 -11.40 -9.57
CA ILE A 184 7.94 -10.76 -8.39
C ILE A 184 8.57 -11.81 -7.47
N SER A 185 7.91 -12.94 -7.25
CA SER A 185 8.43 -13.99 -6.37
C SER A 185 9.75 -14.60 -6.86
N LYS A 186 9.97 -14.68 -8.17
CA LYS A 186 11.25 -15.11 -8.76
C LYS A 186 12.35 -14.10 -8.53
N ASP A 187 12.02 -12.82 -8.64
CA ASP A 187 12.98 -11.73 -8.48
C ASP A 187 13.40 -11.57 -7.00
N ILE A 188 12.48 -11.69 -6.07
CA ILE A 188 12.76 -11.67 -4.63
C ILE A 188 13.69 -12.82 -4.21
N THR A 189 13.62 -13.98 -4.89
CA THR A 189 14.47 -15.15 -4.58
C THR A 189 15.92 -14.92 -4.98
N LYS A 190 16.17 -14.09 -5.98
CA LYS A 190 17.51 -13.88 -6.54
C LYS A 190 18.28 -12.73 -5.90
N ASN A 191 17.58 -11.66 -5.50
CA ASN A 191 18.13 -10.48 -4.80
C ASN A 191 16.99 -9.72 -4.12
N LYS A 192 17.28 -9.01 -3.00
CA LYS A 192 16.37 -7.96 -2.50
C LYS A 192 16.02 -7.05 -3.68
N LEU A 193 14.74 -6.95 -4.04
CA LEU A 193 14.32 -5.99 -5.06
C LEU A 193 14.82 -4.61 -4.65
N ASN A 194 15.66 -4.02 -5.49
CA ASN A 194 16.22 -2.69 -5.22
C ASN A 194 15.15 -1.63 -5.56
N LEU A 195 14.12 -1.56 -4.72
CA LEU A 195 13.03 -0.59 -4.89
C LEU A 195 13.54 0.81 -4.56
N PRO A 196 13.15 1.83 -5.33
CA PRO A 196 13.53 3.22 -5.07
C PRO A 196 13.14 3.67 -3.66
N ASN A 197 13.95 4.53 -3.05
CA ASN A 197 13.65 5.09 -1.74
C ASN A 197 12.43 6.00 -1.79
N VAL A 198 11.62 5.95 -0.74
CA VAL A 198 10.49 6.84 -0.53
C VAL A 198 10.91 7.92 0.46
N PRO A 199 10.83 9.21 0.10
CA PRO A 199 11.03 10.28 1.08
C PRO A 199 9.92 10.22 2.13
N ILE A 200 10.26 10.44 3.39
CA ILE A 200 9.29 10.47 4.49
C ILE A 200 9.05 11.88 4.98
N GLY A 201 7.77 12.23 5.11
CA GLY A 201 7.35 13.56 5.54
C GLY A 201 7.54 13.84 7.03
N ASN A 202 7.61 12.81 7.85
CA ASN A 202 7.64 12.94 9.31
C ASN A 202 8.72 13.91 9.80
N GLN A 203 9.96 13.78 9.35
CA GLN A 203 11.08 14.63 9.77
C GLN A 203 10.98 16.04 9.18
N ILE A 204 10.61 16.15 7.90
CA ILE A 204 10.49 17.43 7.22
C ILE A 204 9.39 18.26 7.86
N ILE A 205 8.22 17.64 8.13
CA ILE A 205 7.08 18.30 8.77
C ILE A 205 7.45 18.74 10.18
N SER A 206 8.11 17.88 10.98
CA SER A 206 8.55 18.23 12.33
C SER A 206 9.48 19.45 12.34
N LYS A 207 10.44 19.49 11.42
CA LYS A 207 11.36 20.62 11.27
C LYS A 207 10.63 21.90 10.87
N GLU A 208 9.80 21.85 9.85
CA GLU A 208 9.01 23.00 9.39
C GLU A 208 8.07 23.55 10.46
N LEU A 209 7.43 22.68 11.25
CA LEU A 209 6.58 23.11 12.35
C LEU A 209 7.41 23.78 13.46
N TYR A 210 8.56 23.23 13.80
CA TYR A 210 9.44 23.81 14.80
C TYR A 210 9.91 25.22 14.39
N GLU A 211 10.30 25.42 13.13
CA GLU A 211 10.71 26.71 12.59
C GLU A 211 9.58 27.75 12.50
N GLN A 212 8.31 27.31 12.50
CA GLN A 212 7.16 28.22 12.48
C GLN A 212 6.69 28.64 13.88
N ILE A 213 7.08 27.90 14.92
CA ILE A 213 6.69 28.16 16.31
C ILE A 213 7.72 29.05 17.02
N ASN A 214 8.98 28.97 16.61
CA ASN A 214 10.09 29.79 17.11
C ASN A 214 10.40 30.94 16.15
#